data_7bb585b9cba9d3f93cf685ac930ce669
#
_entry.id   7bb585b9cba9d3f93cf685ac930ce669
#
_cell.length_a   1.000
_cell.length_b   1.000
_cell.length_c   1.000
_cell.angle_alpha   90.00
_cell.angle_beta   90.00
_cell.angle_gamma   90.00
#
_symmetry.space_group_name_H-M   'P 1'
#
loop_
_entity.id
_entity.type
_entity.pdbx_description
1 polymer ?
#
loop_
_entity_poly.entity_id
_entity_poly.type
_entity_poly.pdbx_seq_one_letter_code
_entity_poly.pdbx_strand_id
1 'polypeptide(L)'
;MSEQNEGFMDRLSAHLDRGWELVTQGDLIGAMASAEQTLELDGDSPDAHNLIGYIHAANGNLDMALDHYRQAIELDEHYLEAMLNAAELLIHPLGSFDEAIRVLDQALESCQTADDIADASVLKVDALLHQGDRGAAAELLLGLPEGPFENEQLDFLVGRAHFELDQVEAAAVLIERAAARPDASADVMYYLGLLRERQERPGEASLAFLKTRHLDGLAAQPPWAPSHGRFEKIVQGALRELPEELAQRLEGNLIMVTDLPGLEVVAEGVDPRTPLLLDELATKAGSEQQRRLFVYQRNIERLIRHPLEIQENVQEILQRELEAHFTRPSEAPAGVKFTSQH
;
A
#
# COMPACT_ATOMS: atom_id res chain seq x y z
N MET A 1 2.93 18.09 43.79
CA MET A 1 2.89 18.96 42.58
C MET A 1 1.92 20.07 42.87
N SER A 2 2.20 21.34 42.50
CA SER A 2 1.29 22.43 42.81
C SER A 2 0.09 22.45 41.84
N GLU A 3 -1.11 22.90 42.32
CA GLU A 3 -2.33 23.06 41.50
C GLU A 3 -2.09 23.87 40.20
N GLN A 4 -1.08 24.75 40.19
CA GLN A 4 -0.67 25.50 39.00
C GLN A 4 -0.03 24.61 37.91
N ASN A 5 0.71 23.57 38.32
CA ASN A 5 1.35 22.65 37.39
C ASN A 5 0.34 21.66 36.80
N GLU A 6 -0.64 21.24 37.59
CA GLU A 6 -1.77 20.40 37.08
C GLU A 6 -2.58 21.17 36.05
N GLY A 7 -2.99 22.40 36.31
CA GLY A 7 -3.73 23.21 35.35
C GLY A 7 -2.92 23.66 34.11
N PHE A 8 -1.60 23.55 34.12
CA PHE A 8 -0.74 23.76 32.96
C PHE A 8 -0.72 22.51 32.09
N MET A 9 -0.48 21.33 32.67
CA MET A 9 -0.47 20.05 31.97
C MET A 9 -1.84 19.74 31.38
N ASP A 10 -2.96 20.02 32.08
CA ASP A 10 -4.31 19.86 31.55
C ASP A 10 -4.56 20.68 30.30
N ARG A 11 -4.05 21.91 30.21
CA ARG A 11 -4.20 22.77 29.03
C ARG A 11 -3.36 22.28 27.88
N LEU A 12 -2.15 21.80 28.11
CA LEU A 12 -1.26 21.25 27.09
C LEU A 12 -1.87 20.01 26.46
N SER A 13 -2.32 19.06 27.31
CA SER A 13 -3.03 17.86 26.85
C SER A 13 -4.31 18.22 26.07
N ALA A 14 -5.10 19.18 26.55
CA ALA A 14 -6.33 19.58 25.87
C ALA A 14 -6.11 20.16 24.47
N HIS A 15 -5.01 20.89 24.25
CA HIS A 15 -4.67 21.38 22.90
C HIS A 15 -4.19 20.25 22.00
N LEU A 16 -3.39 19.30 22.50
CA LEU A 16 -2.95 18.13 21.75
C LEU A 16 -4.13 17.23 21.35
N ASP A 17 -4.99 16.88 22.32
CA ASP A 17 -6.18 16.07 22.08
C ASP A 17 -7.09 16.70 21.02
N ARG A 18 -7.30 18.02 21.14
CA ARG A 18 -8.06 18.78 20.15
C ARG A 18 -7.37 18.75 18.77
N GLY A 19 -6.05 18.88 18.72
CA GLY A 19 -5.29 18.83 17.49
C GLY A 19 -5.49 17.50 16.74
N TRP A 20 -5.36 16.39 17.45
CA TRP A 20 -5.60 15.05 16.89
C TRP A 20 -7.07 14.82 16.50
N GLU A 21 -8.02 15.34 17.28
CA GLU A 21 -9.44 15.29 16.91
C GLU A 21 -9.70 16.04 15.58
N LEU A 22 -9.11 17.22 15.41
CA LEU A 22 -9.23 18.01 14.18
C LEU A 22 -8.55 17.32 12.98
N VAL A 23 -7.42 16.64 13.19
CA VAL A 23 -6.80 15.78 12.17
C VAL A 23 -7.78 14.71 11.70
N THR A 24 -8.46 14.00 12.63
CA THR A 24 -9.44 12.96 12.26
C THR A 24 -10.65 13.50 11.50
N GLN A 25 -10.99 14.78 11.75
CA GLN A 25 -12.06 15.49 11.03
C GLN A 25 -11.60 16.07 9.68
N GLY A 26 -10.30 16.00 9.37
CA GLY A 26 -9.70 16.58 8.16
C GLY A 26 -9.47 18.10 8.23
N ASP A 27 -9.67 18.74 9.39
CA ASP A 27 -9.37 20.16 9.61
C ASP A 27 -7.89 20.34 10.00
N LEU A 28 -7.02 20.22 9.01
CA LEU A 28 -5.57 20.38 9.21
C LEU A 28 -5.17 21.81 9.60
N ILE A 29 -5.98 22.81 9.25
CA ILE A 29 -5.71 24.22 9.66
C ILE A 29 -5.99 24.40 11.14
N GLY A 30 -7.13 23.91 11.60
CA GLY A 30 -7.48 23.93 13.02
C GLY A 30 -6.51 23.10 13.87
N ALA A 31 -6.08 21.94 13.37
CA ALA A 31 -5.09 21.08 14.01
C ALA A 31 -3.73 21.81 14.17
N MET A 32 -3.24 22.49 13.13
CA MET A 32 -2.02 23.28 13.18
C MET A 32 -2.12 24.38 14.24
N ALA A 33 -3.22 25.13 14.29
CA ALA A 33 -3.42 26.17 15.29
C ALA A 33 -3.41 25.60 16.73
N SER A 34 -3.97 24.39 16.95
CA SER A 34 -3.92 23.71 18.24
C SER A 34 -2.50 23.27 18.62
N ALA A 35 -1.72 22.74 17.68
CA ALA A 35 -0.34 22.34 17.89
C ALA A 35 0.57 23.56 18.19
N GLU A 36 0.38 24.68 17.49
CA GLU A 36 1.09 25.95 17.76
C GLU A 36 0.79 26.49 19.15
N GLN A 37 -0.48 26.40 19.60
CA GLN A 37 -0.84 26.77 20.99
C GLN A 37 -0.16 25.88 22.02
N THR A 38 0.06 24.61 21.72
CA THR A 38 0.85 23.72 22.58
C THR A 38 2.30 24.20 22.67
N LEU A 39 2.94 24.54 21.54
CA LEU A 39 4.31 25.06 21.50
C LEU A 39 4.45 26.46 22.17
N GLU A 40 3.41 27.30 22.15
CA GLU A 40 3.40 28.55 22.91
C GLU A 40 3.41 28.31 24.42
N LEU A 41 2.82 27.22 24.90
CA LEU A 41 2.81 26.82 26.30
C LEU A 41 4.12 26.09 26.68
N ASP A 42 4.55 25.15 25.84
CA ASP A 42 5.75 24.34 26.02
C ASP A 42 6.48 24.22 24.69
N GLY A 43 7.52 25.02 24.48
CA GLY A 43 8.30 25.05 23.24
C GLY A 43 9.09 23.77 22.97
N ASP A 44 9.29 22.93 23.98
CA ASP A 44 10.04 21.67 23.90
C ASP A 44 9.10 20.45 23.97
N SER A 45 7.83 20.59 23.57
CA SER A 45 6.87 19.49 23.54
C SER A 45 7.11 18.54 22.35
N PRO A 46 7.58 17.29 22.56
CA PRO A 46 7.76 16.32 21.48
C PRO A 46 6.44 15.96 20.81
N ASP A 47 5.33 15.87 21.58
CA ASP A 47 3.99 15.58 21.05
C ASP A 47 3.50 16.65 20.08
N ALA A 48 3.76 17.93 20.36
CA ALA A 48 3.38 19.02 19.47
C ALA A 48 4.19 18.97 18.17
N HIS A 49 5.48 18.67 18.24
CA HIS A 49 6.32 18.49 17.05
C HIS A 49 5.86 17.28 16.24
N ASN A 50 5.53 16.15 16.85
CA ASN A 50 4.98 14.99 16.16
C ASN A 50 3.67 15.33 15.44
N LEU A 51 2.74 16.03 16.10
CA LEU A 51 1.47 16.47 15.48
C LEU A 51 1.69 17.41 14.28
N ILE A 52 2.61 18.39 14.42
CA ILE A 52 2.96 19.30 13.31
C ILE A 52 3.59 18.53 12.16
N GLY A 53 4.48 17.59 12.45
CA GLY A 53 5.07 16.69 11.46
C GLY A 53 3.99 15.93 10.68
N TYR A 54 3.04 15.35 11.39
CA TYR A 54 1.89 14.65 10.76
C TYR A 54 1.07 15.57 9.85
N ILE A 55 0.76 16.79 10.29
CA ILE A 55 0.01 17.78 9.51
C ILE A 55 0.78 18.16 8.24
N HIS A 56 2.10 18.34 8.33
CA HIS A 56 2.94 18.62 7.16
C HIS A 56 2.98 17.45 6.19
N ALA A 57 3.11 16.21 6.68
CA ALA A 57 3.06 15.00 5.86
C ALA A 57 1.72 14.90 5.12
N ALA A 58 0.59 15.11 5.82
CA ALA A 58 -0.74 15.10 5.24
C ALA A 58 -0.95 16.19 4.15
N ASN A 59 -0.23 17.31 4.24
CA ASN A 59 -0.22 18.38 3.23
C ASN A 59 0.81 18.14 2.11
N GLY A 60 1.59 17.06 2.13
CA GLY A 60 2.64 16.77 1.16
C GLY A 60 3.94 17.56 1.35
N ASN A 61 4.10 18.26 2.48
CA ASN A 61 5.30 19.03 2.84
C ASN A 61 6.32 18.10 3.54
N LEU A 62 6.89 17.16 2.80
CA LEU A 62 7.64 16.02 3.34
C LEU A 62 8.89 16.43 4.12
N ASP A 63 9.66 17.42 3.63
CA ASP A 63 10.87 17.91 4.31
C ASP A 63 10.53 18.52 5.66
N MET A 64 9.47 19.35 5.71
CA MET A 64 9.04 19.98 6.97
C MET A 64 8.49 18.93 7.95
N ALA A 65 7.79 17.93 7.46
CA ALA A 65 7.31 16.82 8.28
C ALA A 65 8.47 16.09 8.95
N LEU A 66 9.48 15.72 8.16
CA LEU A 66 10.65 15.00 8.65
C LEU A 66 11.45 15.83 9.65
N ASP A 67 11.60 17.15 9.42
CA ASP A 67 12.28 18.04 10.36
C ASP A 67 11.56 18.08 11.71
N HIS A 68 10.23 18.14 11.72
CA HIS A 68 9.45 18.12 12.95
C HIS A 68 9.51 16.76 13.67
N TYR A 69 9.45 15.64 12.95
CA TYR A 69 9.63 14.32 13.56
C TYR A 69 11.02 14.17 14.16
N ARG A 70 12.09 14.62 13.48
CA ARG A 70 13.45 14.62 14.04
C ARG A 70 13.54 15.47 15.31
N GLN A 71 12.88 16.63 15.34
CA GLN A 71 12.84 17.47 16.51
C GLN A 71 12.11 16.80 17.67
N ALA A 72 11.01 16.10 17.42
CA ALA A 72 10.33 15.31 18.44
C ALA A 72 11.25 14.21 19.02
N ILE A 73 12.00 13.50 18.16
CA ILE A 73 12.95 12.46 18.57
C ILE A 73 14.15 13.05 19.33
N GLU A 74 14.64 14.24 18.97
CA GLU A 74 15.70 14.94 19.71
C GLU A 74 15.25 15.36 21.10
N LEU A 75 13.98 15.73 21.30
CA LEU A 75 13.39 16.12 22.57
C LEU A 75 13.08 14.91 23.46
N ASP A 76 12.66 13.80 22.88
CA ASP A 76 12.45 12.52 23.56
C ASP A 76 13.01 11.37 22.70
N GLU A 77 14.19 10.87 23.08
CA GLU A 77 14.90 9.79 22.37
C GLU A 77 14.18 8.43 22.41
N HIS A 78 13.11 8.31 23.18
CA HIS A 78 12.26 7.12 23.26
C HIS A 78 10.88 7.32 22.65
N TYR A 79 10.63 8.44 21.98
CA TYR A 79 9.32 8.74 21.40
C TYR A 79 9.03 7.89 20.17
N LEU A 80 8.52 6.68 20.42
CA LEU A 80 8.29 5.64 19.42
C LEU A 80 7.42 6.12 18.24
N GLU A 81 6.31 6.82 18.53
CA GLU A 81 5.38 7.27 17.47
C GLU A 81 6.05 8.21 16.47
N ALA A 82 6.87 9.16 16.94
CA ALA A 82 7.62 10.04 16.04
C ALA A 82 8.66 9.28 15.20
N MET A 83 9.30 8.25 15.78
CA MET A 83 10.24 7.39 15.04
C MET A 83 9.53 6.58 13.94
N LEU A 84 8.37 5.99 14.23
CA LEU A 84 7.59 5.23 13.25
C LEU A 84 7.10 6.15 12.13
N ASN A 85 6.57 7.34 12.45
CA ASN A 85 6.14 8.32 11.47
C ASN A 85 7.29 8.82 10.57
N ALA A 86 8.46 9.08 11.16
CA ALA A 86 9.65 9.45 10.41
C ALA A 86 10.13 8.32 9.50
N ALA A 87 10.12 7.09 9.99
CA ALA A 87 10.52 5.92 9.21
C ALA A 87 9.59 5.66 8.03
N GLU A 88 8.27 5.74 8.22
CA GLU A 88 7.29 5.61 7.14
C GLU A 88 7.53 6.64 6.04
N LEU A 89 7.76 7.89 6.41
CA LEU A 89 8.07 8.97 5.47
C LEU A 89 9.38 8.75 4.71
N LEU A 90 10.42 8.27 5.41
CA LEU A 90 11.71 7.94 4.83
C LEU A 90 11.64 6.78 3.85
N ILE A 91 10.81 5.77 4.12
CA ILE A 91 10.65 4.58 3.25
C ILE A 91 9.87 4.93 2.00
N HIS A 92 8.62 5.38 2.15
CA HIS A 92 7.69 5.42 1.03
C HIS A 92 7.85 6.62 0.12
N PRO A 93 7.72 7.89 0.56
CA PRO A 93 7.87 8.98 -0.40
C PRO A 93 9.32 9.39 -0.66
N LEU A 94 10.24 9.20 0.32
CA LEU A 94 11.61 9.71 0.20
C LEU A 94 12.63 8.66 -0.31
N GLY A 95 12.36 7.36 -0.13
CA GLY A 95 13.28 6.28 -0.54
C GLY A 95 14.61 6.28 0.21
N SER A 96 14.67 6.87 1.40
CA SER A 96 15.88 7.01 2.23
C SER A 96 16.04 5.81 3.18
N PHE A 97 16.13 4.61 2.62
CA PHE A 97 16.05 3.35 3.37
C PHE A 97 17.13 3.20 4.45
N ASP A 98 18.38 3.63 4.19
CA ASP A 98 19.46 3.59 5.19
C ASP A 98 19.14 4.42 6.44
N GLU A 99 18.50 5.58 6.27
CA GLU A 99 18.11 6.41 7.38
C GLU A 99 16.91 5.83 8.11
N ALA A 100 15.91 5.32 7.37
CA ALA A 100 14.76 4.63 7.94
C ALA A 100 15.18 3.46 8.84
N ILE A 101 16.11 2.62 8.38
CA ILE A 101 16.62 1.48 9.14
C ILE A 101 17.27 1.95 10.44
N ARG A 102 18.09 3.02 10.42
CA ARG A 102 18.70 3.55 11.64
C ARG A 102 17.68 4.06 12.66
N VAL A 103 16.65 4.77 12.19
CA VAL A 103 15.56 5.25 13.05
C VAL A 103 14.78 4.07 13.64
N LEU A 104 14.54 3.02 12.83
CA LEU A 104 13.83 1.83 13.27
C LEU A 104 14.67 0.95 14.22
N ASP A 105 16.00 0.95 14.08
CA ASP A 105 16.89 0.32 15.07
C ASP A 105 16.72 0.97 16.44
N GLN A 106 16.69 2.32 16.48
CA GLN A 106 16.43 3.06 17.72
C GLN A 106 15.01 2.83 18.24
N ALA A 107 14.01 2.81 17.37
CA ALA A 107 12.62 2.52 17.72
C ALA A 107 12.48 1.14 18.39
N LEU A 108 13.14 0.10 17.87
CA LEU A 108 13.12 -1.24 18.43
C LEU A 108 13.72 -1.31 19.86
N GLU A 109 14.69 -0.45 20.17
CA GLU A 109 15.23 -0.34 21.55
C GLU A 109 14.24 0.30 22.52
N SER A 110 13.26 1.07 22.00
CA SER A 110 12.23 1.78 22.77
C SER A 110 10.92 1.00 22.89
N CYS A 111 10.73 -0.07 22.14
CA CYS A 111 9.52 -0.89 22.14
C CYS A 111 9.29 -1.56 23.50
N GLN A 112 8.04 -1.51 23.98
CA GLN A 112 7.64 -2.10 25.26
C GLN A 112 6.64 -3.24 25.11
N THR A 113 5.87 -3.27 24.02
CA THR A 113 4.83 -4.25 23.77
C THR A 113 5.16 -5.12 22.55
N ALA A 114 4.44 -6.24 22.41
CA ALA A 114 4.54 -7.06 21.22
C ALA A 114 4.09 -6.33 19.95
N ASP A 115 3.12 -5.43 20.09
CA ASP A 115 2.59 -4.61 19.01
C ASP A 115 3.63 -3.58 18.55
N ASP A 116 4.29 -2.90 19.49
CA ASP A 116 5.37 -1.94 19.17
C ASP A 116 6.48 -2.62 18.37
N ILE A 117 6.92 -3.81 18.84
CA ILE A 117 7.96 -4.59 18.17
C ILE A 117 7.51 -4.98 16.76
N ALA A 118 6.27 -5.42 16.60
CA ALA A 118 5.73 -5.83 15.30
C ALA A 118 5.65 -4.65 14.34
N ASP A 119 5.15 -3.50 14.79
CA ASP A 119 4.97 -2.29 13.98
C ASP A 119 6.32 -1.76 13.47
N ALA A 120 7.28 -1.54 14.37
CA ALA A 120 8.63 -1.13 14.01
C ALA A 120 9.34 -2.15 13.07
N SER A 121 9.15 -3.45 13.34
CA SER A 121 9.77 -4.49 12.53
C SER A 121 9.18 -4.60 11.14
N VAL A 122 7.86 -4.45 10.97
CA VAL A 122 7.22 -4.47 9.65
C VAL A 122 7.76 -3.33 8.77
N LEU A 123 7.87 -2.11 9.31
CA LEU A 123 8.47 -0.99 8.59
C LEU A 123 9.94 -1.26 8.24
N LYS A 124 10.70 -1.86 9.16
CA LYS A 124 12.11 -2.20 8.90
C LYS A 124 12.25 -3.29 7.85
N VAL A 125 11.38 -4.31 7.85
CA VAL A 125 11.32 -5.34 6.80
C VAL A 125 11.06 -4.67 5.45
N ASP A 126 10.13 -3.73 5.37
CA ASP A 126 9.82 -3.02 4.13
C ASP A 126 11.04 -2.23 3.61
N ALA A 127 11.72 -1.49 4.47
CA ALA A 127 12.97 -0.79 4.12
C ALA A 127 14.06 -1.76 3.61
N LEU A 128 14.27 -2.90 4.29
CA LEU A 128 15.25 -3.92 3.90
C LEU A 128 14.90 -4.57 2.56
N LEU A 129 13.62 -4.84 2.31
CA LEU A 129 13.17 -5.39 1.03
C LEU A 129 13.40 -4.41 -0.12
N HIS A 130 13.17 -3.12 0.09
CA HIS A 130 13.47 -2.08 -0.90
C HIS A 130 14.96 -1.93 -1.18
N GLN A 131 15.84 -2.21 -0.20
CA GLN A 131 17.28 -2.30 -0.40
C GLN A 131 17.72 -3.62 -1.09
N GLY A 132 16.82 -4.60 -1.20
CA GLY A 132 17.11 -5.93 -1.73
C GLY A 132 17.73 -6.89 -0.71
N ASP A 133 17.83 -6.51 0.57
CA ASP A 133 18.34 -7.35 1.65
C ASP A 133 17.24 -8.27 2.23
N ARG A 134 16.83 -9.23 1.40
CA ARG A 134 15.86 -10.26 1.81
C ARG A 134 16.35 -11.13 2.97
N GLY A 135 17.68 -11.26 3.11
CA GLY A 135 18.27 -12.08 4.18
C GLY A 135 18.06 -11.46 5.55
N ALA A 136 18.42 -10.18 5.71
CA ALA A 136 18.19 -9.44 6.95
C ALA A 136 16.69 -9.30 7.29
N ALA A 137 15.85 -9.07 6.27
CA ALA A 137 14.40 -9.03 6.43
C ALA A 137 13.83 -10.35 6.97
N ALA A 138 14.28 -11.49 6.42
CA ALA A 138 13.83 -12.80 6.87
C ALA A 138 14.30 -13.13 8.30
N GLU A 139 15.53 -12.76 8.65
CA GLU A 139 16.06 -12.94 10.00
C GLU A 139 15.30 -12.11 11.04
N LEU A 140 14.95 -10.86 10.70
CA LEU A 140 14.15 -9.99 11.57
C LEU A 140 12.78 -10.60 11.86
N LEU A 141 12.08 -11.14 10.84
CA LEU A 141 10.77 -11.76 11.02
C LEU A 141 10.81 -13.01 11.91
N LEU A 142 11.89 -13.76 11.94
CA LEU A 142 12.04 -14.93 12.82
C LEU A 142 12.03 -14.55 14.31
N GLY A 143 12.37 -13.30 14.64
CA GLY A 143 12.38 -12.79 16.02
C GLY A 143 11.05 -12.19 16.47
N LEU A 144 10.04 -12.09 15.60
CA LEU A 144 8.78 -11.46 15.93
C LEU A 144 7.90 -12.32 16.83
N PRO A 145 7.08 -11.68 17.69
CA PRO A 145 6.02 -12.36 18.42
C PRO A 145 5.01 -13.02 17.46
N GLU A 146 4.53 -14.22 17.83
CA GLU A 146 3.55 -14.96 17.00
C GLU A 146 2.13 -14.37 17.03
N GLY A 147 1.91 -13.31 17.80
CA GLY A 147 0.58 -12.74 18.06
C GLY A 147 -0.31 -13.68 18.89
N PRO A 148 -1.62 -13.46 18.99
CA PRO A 148 -2.35 -12.35 18.34
C PRO A 148 -1.92 -10.99 18.88
N PHE A 149 -1.96 -9.98 18.03
CA PHE A 149 -1.65 -8.60 18.39
C PHE A 149 -2.91 -7.89 18.91
N GLU A 150 -2.75 -6.88 19.78
CA GLU A 150 -3.85 -6.02 20.21
C GLU A 150 -4.33 -5.14 19.06
N ASN A 151 -3.37 -4.59 18.29
CA ASN A 151 -3.68 -3.95 17.02
C ASN A 151 -3.92 -5.02 15.95
N GLU A 152 -5.18 -5.19 15.66
CA GLU A 152 -5.68 -6.22 14.75
C GLU A 152 -5.15 -6.11 13.30
N GLN A 153 -4.61 -4.96 12.89
CA GLN A 153 -3.99 -4.78 11.57
C GLN A 153 -2.62 -5.45 11.48
N LEU A 154 -1.92 -5.61 12.61
CA LEU A 154 -0.59 -6.20 12.64
C LEU A 154 -0.59 -7.68 12.22
N ASP A 155 -1.67 -8.42 12.50
CA ASP A 155 -1.80 -9.79 11.99
C ASP A 155 -1.65 -9.82 10.46
N PHE A 156 -2.29 -8.89 9.78
CA PHE A 156 -2.17 -8.82 8.32
C PHE A 156 -0.80 -8.31 7.88
N LEU A 157 -0.28 -7.26 8.48
CA LEU A 157 0.99 -6.63 8.06
C LEU A 157 2.16 -7.60 8.25
N VAL A 158 2.24 -8.27 9.39
CA VAL A 158 3.28 -9.30 9.65
C VAL A 158 3.06 -10.51 8.73
N GLY A 159 1.82 -10.95 8.54
CA GLY A 159 1.48 -12.03 7.63
C GLY A 159 1.87 -11.74 6.18
N ARG A 160 1.65 -10.50 5.71
CA ARG A 160 2.10 -10.02 4.41
C ARG A 160 3.62 -10.08 4.29
N ALA A 161 4.34 -9.57 5.29
CA ALA A 161 5.79 -9.58 5.29
C ALA A 161 6.36 -11.01 5.19
N HIS A 162 5.78 -11.97 5.92
CA HIS A 162 6.13 -13.39 5.78
C HIS A 162 5.83 -13.92 4.37
N PHE A 163 4.67 -13.56 3.79
CA PHE A 163 4.30 -14.00 2.44
C PHE A 163 5.27 -13.48 1.38
N GLU A 164 5.68 -12.21 1.44
CA GLU A 164 6.62 -11.58 0.52
C GLU A 164 8.03 -12.20 0.60
N LEU A 165 8.35 -12.81 1.73
CA LEU A 165 9.59 -13.55 1.94
C LEU A 165 9.47 -15.06 1.68
N ASP A 166 8.38 -15.50 1.03
CA ASP A 166 8.07 -16.91 0.72
C ASP A 166 7.94 -17.84 1.95
N GLN A 167 7.70 -17.27 3.14
CA GLN A 167 7.47 -18.00 4.39
C GLN A 167 5.97 -18.36 4.52
N VAL A 168 5.50 -19.21 3.62
CA VAL A 168 4.07 -19.48 3.38
C VAL A 168 3.33 -20.00 4.62
N GLU A 169 3.96 -20.86 5.43
CA GLU A 169 3.34 -21.46 6.62
C GLU A 169 3.12 -20.40 7.71
N ALA A 170 4.09 -19.53 7.96
CA ALA A 170 3.96 -18.44 8.93
C ALA A 170 2.95 -17.41 8.45
N ALA A 171 3.01 -17.04 7.17
CA ALA A 171 2.05 -16.14 6.54
C ALA A 171 0.60 -16.66 6.67
N ALA A 172 0.39 -17.97 6.52
CA ALA A 172 -0.94 -18.58 6.53
C ALA A 172 -1.65 -18.34 7.87
N VAL A 173 -0.99 -18.56 8.99
CA VAL A 173 -1.58 -18.38 10.32
C VAL A 173 -2.10 -16.95 10.52
N LEU A 174 -1.32 -15.97 10.11
CA LEU A 174 -1.60 -14.56 10.33
C LEU A 174 -2.64 -14.03 9.34
N ILE A 175 -2.47 -14.30 8.04
CA ILE A 175 -3.40 -13.87 6.99
C ILE A 175 -4.78 -14.52 7.19
N GLU A 176 -4.85 -15.81 7.55
CA GLU A 176 -6.11 -16.49 7.82
C GLU A 176 -6.85 -15.91 9.04
N ARG A 177 -6.10 -15.55 10.09
CA ARG A 177 -6.64 -14.89 11.27
C ARG A 177 -7.22 -13.52 10.93
N ALA A 178 -6.48 -12.71 10.17
CA ALA A 178 -6.96 -11.43 9.69
C ALA A 178 -8.20 -11.57 8.77
N ALA A 179 -8.20 -12.57 7.87
CA ALA A 179 -9.29 -12.81 6.93
C ALA A 179 -10.57 -13.38 7.57
N ALA A 180 -10.46 -14.01 8.75
CA ALA A 180 -11.61 -14.51 9.50
C ALA A 180 -12.48 -13.41 10.13
N ARG A 181 -12.00 -12.17 10.11
CA ARG A 181 -12.70 -11.03 10.70
C ARG A 181 -13.82 -10.54 9.78
N PRO A 182 -14.94 -10.06 10.37
CA PRO A 182 -16.10 -9.60 9.59
C PRO A 182 -15.79 -8.39 8.70
N ASP A 183 -14.86 -7.56 9.13
CA ASP A 183 -14.43 -6.30 8.51
C ASP A 183 -13.13 -6.42 7.70
N ALA A 184 -12.70 -7.66 7.40
CA ALA A 184 -11.50 -7.92 6.62
C ALA A 184 -11.46 -7.08 5.33
N SER A 185 -10.36 -6.33 5.15
CA SER A 185 -10.18 -5.42 4.03
C SER A 185 -9.99 -6.14 2.69
N ALA A 186 -10.07 -5.39 1.60
CA ALA A 186 -9.77 -5.92 0.27
C ALA A 186 -8.34 -6.45 0.17
N ASP A 187 -7.37 -5.83 0.86
CA ASP A 187 -5.97 -6.26 0.86
C ASP A 187 -5.79 -7.59 1.59
N VAL A 188 -6.42 -7.75 2.75
CA VAL A 188 -6.43 -9.03 3.48
C VAL A 188 -6.98 -10.15 2.60
N MET A 189 -8.10 -9.91 1.92
CA MET A 189 -8.72 -10.92 1.05
C MET A 189 -7.88 -11.20 -0.20
N TYR A 190 -7.18 -10.20 -0.73
CA TYR A 190 -6.27 -10.35 -1.85
C TYR A 190 -5.09 -11.25 -1.47
N TYR A 191 -4.42 -10.96 -0.36
CA TYR A 191 -3.30 -11.80 0.13
C TYR A 191 -3.76 -13.20 0.54
N LEU A 192 -4.99 -13.37 1.05
CA LEU A 192 -5.58 -14.70 1.24
C LEU A 192 -5.71 -15.44 -0.10
N GLY A 193 -6.15 -14.77 -1.17
CA GLY A 193 -6.22 -15.35 -2.51
C GLY A 193 -4.85 -15.81 -3.00
N LEU A 194 -3.83 -14.95 -2.93
CA LEU A 194 -2.45 -15.27 -3.30
C LEU A 194 -1.88 -16.43 -2.46
N LEU A 195 -2.17 -16.45 -1.16
CA LEU A 195 -1.78 -17.53 -0.27
C LEU A 195 -2.42 -18.87 -0.69
N ARG A 196 -3.70 -18.88 -1.04
CA ARG A 196 -4.41 -20.09 -1.52
C ARG A 196 -3.84 -20.58 -2.84
N GLU A 197 -3.42 -19.69 -3.74
CA GLU A 197 -2.72 -20.09 -4.97
C GLU A 197 -1.39 -20.78 -4.66
N ARG A 198 -0.58 -20.21 -3.74
CA ARG A 198 0.70 -20.83 -3.29
C ARG A 198 0.47 -22.20 -2.64
N GLN A 199 -0.68 -22.40 -1.98
CA GLN A 199 -1.08 -23.66 -1.37
C GLN A 199 -1.73 -24.65 -2.37
N GLU A 200 -1.79 -24.32 -3.67
CA GLU A 200 -2.44 -25.11 -4.72
C GLU A 200 -3.94 -25.36 -4.46
N ARG A 201 -4.64 -24.37 -3.88
CA ARG A 201 -6.07 -24.38 -3.55
C ARG A 201 -6.86 -23.39 -4.43
N PRO A 202 -6.93 -23.60 -5.78
CA PRO A 202 -7.44 -22.57 -6.71
C PRO A 202 -8.90 -22.19 -6.47
N GLY A 203 -9.75 -23.14 -6.05
CA GLY A 203 -11.15 -22.82 -5.75
C GLY A 203 -11.32 -21.84 -4.57
N GLU A 204 -10.48 -21.95 -3.56
CA GLU A 204 -10.49 -21.02 -2.44
C GLU A 204 -9.84 -19.68 -2.79
N ALA A 205 -8.80 -19.71 -3.63
CA ALA A 205 -8.19 -18.50 -4.19
C ALA A 205 -9.24 -17.68 -4.96
N SER A 206 -9.99 -18.31 -5.88
CA SER A 206 -11.05 -17.63 -6.62
C SER A 206 -12.12 -17.01 -5.72
N LEU A 207 -12.51 -17.67 -4.63
CA LEU A 207 -13.47 -17.12 -3.66
C LEU A 207 -12.92 -15.86 -2.96
N ALA A 208 -11.66 -15.91 -2.53
CA ALA A 208 -10.99 -14.76 -1.92
C ALA A 208 -10.84 -13.60 -2.91
N PHE A 209 -10.45 -13.87 -4.15
CA PHE A 209 -10.33 -12.88 -5.22
C PHE A 209 -11.68 -12.26 -5.60
N LEU A 210 -12.76 -13.03 -5.64
CA LEU A 210 -14.10 -12.49 -5.84
C LEU A 210 -14.50 -11.54 -4.71
N LYS A 211 -14.13 -11.85 -3.46
CA LYS A 211 -14.35 -10.96 -2.32
C LYS A 211 -13.51 -9.68 -2.44
N THR A 212 -12.23 -9.80 -2.80
CA THR A 212 -11.34 -8.66 -3.10
C THR A 212 -11.97 -7.74 -4.14
N ARG A 213 -12.34 -8.29 -5.28
CA ARG A 213 -12.96 -7.54 -6.39
C ARG A 213 -14.23 -6.82 -5.94
N HIS A 214 -15.06 -7.47 -5.11
CA HIS A 214 -16.27 -6.87 -4.57
C HIS A 214 -15.94 -5.69 -3.67
N LEU A 215 -15.03 -5.84 -2.71
CA LEU A 215 -14.61 -4.79 -1.80
C LEU A 215 -13.93 -3.62 -2.53
N ASP A 216 -13.04 -3.89 -3.48
CA ASP A 216 -12.41 -2.88 -4.34
C ASP A 216 -13.46 -2.10 -5.15
N GLY A 217 -14.57 -2.75 -5.54
CA GLY A 217 -15.68 -2.11 -6.22
C GLY A 217 -16.51 -1.15 -5.35
N LEU A 218 -16.51 -1.37 -4.02
CA LEU A 218 -17.19 -0.50 -3.05
C LEU A 218 -16.33 0.68 -2.59
N ALA A 219 -15.00 0.57 -2.73
CA ALA A 219 -14.09 1.64 -2.35
C ALA A 219 -14.35 2.93 -3.16
N ALA A 220 -14.23 4.08 -2.51
CA ALA A 220 -14.30 5.36 -3.20
C ALA A 220 -13.13 5.51 -4.18
N GLN A 221 -13.38 6.18 -5.31
CA GLN A 221 -12.29 6.55 -6.21
C GLN A 221 -11.44 7.66 -5.56
N PRO A 222 -10.12 7.67 -5.82
CA PRO A 222 -9.27 8.77 -5.39
C PRO A 222 -9.79 10.11 -5.91
N PRO A 223 -9.68 11.22 -5.14
CA PRO A 223 -10.17 12.54 -5.59
C PRO A 223 -9.54 13.03 -6.90
N TRP A 224 -8.35 12.56 -7.22
CA TRP A 224 -7.61 12.91 -8.44
C TRP A 224 -7.96 12.00 -9.63
N ALA A 225 -8.72 10.93 -9.42
CA ALA A 225 -9.05 9.96 -10.49
C ALA A 225 -9.81 10.66 -11.64
N PRO A 226 -9.38 10.43 -12.89
CA PRO A 226 -10.07 10.99 -14.04
C PRO A 226 -11.43 10.31 -14.25
N SER A 227 -12.37 11.03 -14.86
CA SER A 227 -13.59 10.38 -15.32
C SER A 227 -13.27 9.29 -16.35
N HIS A 228 -14.12 8.28 -16.45
CA HIS A 228 -13.96 7.15 -17.37
C HIS A 228 -13.62 7.57 -18.81
N GLY A 229 -14.37 8.51 -19.39
CA GLY A 229 -14.10 8.98 -20.77
C GLY A 229 -12.80 9.78 -20.91
N ARG A 230 -12.29 10.40 -19.84
CA ARG A 230 -10.95 11.01 -19.83
C ARG A 230 -9.89 9.95 -19.75
N PHE A 231 -10.08 8.93 -18.93
CA PHE A 231 -9.15 7.81 -18.81
C PHE A 231 -9.03 7.02 -20.12
N GLU A 232 -10.15 6.75 -20.81
CA GLU A 232 -10.10 6.14 -22.17
C GLU A 232 -9.22 6.91 -23.14
N LYS A 233 -9.29 8.25 -23.12
CA LYS A 233 -8.42 9.08 -23.99
C LYS A 233 -6.96 8.98 -23.61
N ILE A 234 -6.65 8.90 -22.31
CA ILE A 234 -5.28 8.70 -21.81
C ILE A 234 -4.76 7.34 -22.29
N VAL A 235 -5.53 6.27 -22.12
CA VAL A 235 -5.17 4.92 -22.61
C VAL A 235 -4.95 4.92 -24.11
N GLN A 236 -5.84 5.54 -24.89
CA GLN A 236 -5.69 5.64 -26.34
C GLN A 236 -4.44 6.43 -26.75
N GLY A 237 -4.07 7.47 -25.98
CA GLY A 237 -2.83 8.23 -26.15
C GLY A 237 -1.62 7.33 -25.91
N ALA A 238 -1.58 6.70 -24.76
CA ALA A 238 -0.50 5.80 -24.36
C ALA A 238 -0.26 4.65 -25.35
N LEU A 239 -1.34 4.05 -25.86
CA LEU A 239 -1.23 2.97 -26.85
C LEU A 239 -0.69 3.42 -28.22
N ARG A 240 -0.82 4.71 -28.59
CA ARG A 240 -0.24 5.24 -29.81
C ARG A 240 1.27 5.52 -29.69
N GLU A 241 1.75 5.71 -28.47
CA GLU A 241 3.14 6.00 -28.15
C GLU A 241 3.95 4.73 -27.82
N LEU A 242 3.32 3.55 -27.89
CA LEU A 242 3.99 2.26 -27.66
C LEU A 242 5.08 2.02 -28.71
N PRO A 243 6.17 1.32 -28.33
CA PRO A 243 7.16 0.81 -29.29
C PRO A 243 6.51 0.03 -30.42
N GLU A 244 7.07 0.17 -31.64
CA GLU A 244 6.50 -0.40 -32.87
C GLU A 244 6.21 -1.90 -32.76
N GLU A 245 7.07 -2.65 -32.11
CA GLU A 245 6.89 -4.09 -31.90
C GLU A 245 5.64 -4.43 -31.08
N LEU A 246 5.35 -3.65 -30.03
CA LEU A 246 4.16 -3.82 -29.20
C LEU A 246 2.91 -3.36 -29.95
N ALA A 247 2.99 -2.24 -30.65
CA ALA A 247 1.89 -1.69 -31.44
C ALA A 247 1.45 -2.70 -32.54
N GLN A 248 2.40 -3.33 -33.25
CA GLN A 248 2.11 -4.38 -34.25
C GLN A 248 1.42 -5.60 -33.64
N ARG A 249 1.81 -6.00 -32.41
CA ARG A 249 1.17 -7.14 -31.70
C ARG A 249 -0.26 -6.85 -31.26
N LEU A 250 -0.58 -5.57 -31.08
CA LEU A 250 -1.93 -5.11 -30.71
C LEU A 250 -2.80 -4.74 -31.92
N GLU A 251 -2.24 -4.76 -33.13
CA GLU A 251 -2.99 -4.41 -34.34
C GLU A 251 -4.21 -5.33 -34.54
N GLY A 252 -5.37 -4.72 -34.76
CA GLY A 252 -6.63 -5.45 -34.89
C GLY A 252 -7.29 -5.87 -33.58
N ASN A 253 -6.69 -5.62 -32.44
CA ASN A 253 -7.31 -5.92 -31.15
C ASN A 253 -8.40 -4.91 -30.82
N LEU A 254 -9.49 -5.39 -30.21
CA LEU A 254 -10.52 -4.53 -29.63
C LEU A 254 -10.06 -4.08 -28.24
N ILE A 255 -9.90 -2.77 -28.07
CA ILE A 255 -9.48 -2.18 -26.78
C ILE A 255 -10.72 -1.78 -25.99
N MET A 256 -10.82 -2.27 -24.76
CA MET A 256 -11.93 -2.04 -23.85
C MET A 256 -11.39 -1.52 -22.53
N VAL A 257 -11.84 -0.32 -22.14
CA VAL A 257 -11.54 0.24 -20.83
C VAL A 257 -12.73 -0.02 -19.92
N THR A 258 -12.48 -0.58 -18.75
CA THR A 258 -13.50 -0.84 -17.72
C THR A 258 -12.93 -0.54 -16.34
N ASP A 259 -13.77 -0.44 -15.33
CA ASP A 259 -13.32 -0.07 -13.97
C ASP A 259 -12.49 -1.19 -13.33
N LEU A 260 -12.99 -2.43 -13.37
CA LEU A 260 -12.41 -3.61 -12.73
C LEU A 260 -12.71 -4.86 -13.58
N PRO A 261 -11.95 -5.96 -13.40
CA PRO A 261 -12.24 -7.24 -14.06
C PRO A 261 -13.67 -7.72 -13.81
N GLY A 262 -14.28 -8.37 -14.80
CA GLY A 262 -15.59 -9.03 -14.67
C GLY A 262 -15.54 -10.15 -13.64
N LEU A 263 -16.68 -10.42 -12.96
CA LEU A 263 -16.75 -11.48 -11.95
C LEU A 263 -16.47 -12.86 -12.54
N GLU A 264 -16.87 -13.07 -13.79
CA GLU A 264 -16.66 -14.32 -14.52
C GLU A 264 -15.18 -14.64 -14.74
N VAL A 265 -14.37 -13.66 -15.13
CA VAL A 265 -12.93 -13.87 -15.37
C VAL A 265 -12.17 -14.04 -14.04
N VAL A 266 -12.58 -13.34 -12.98
CA VAL A 266 -12.00 -13.53 -11.64
C VAL A 266 -12.36 -14.92 -11.09
N ALA A 267 -13.58 -15.41 -11.33
CA ALA A 267 -13.99 -16.77 -10.95
C ALA A 267 -13.18 -17.85 -11.68
N GLU A 268 -12.71 -17.57 -12.91
CA GLU A 268 -11.82 -18.42 -13.71
C GLU A 268 -10.35 -18.33 -13.28
N GLY A 269 -10.02 -17.53 -12.26
CA GLY A 269 -8.68 -17.42 -11.68
C GLY A 269 -7.86 -16.24 -12.17
N VAL A 270 -8.47 -15.25 -12.86
CA VAL A 270 -7.77 -14.00 -13.18
C VAL A 270 -7.62 -13.16 -11.93
N ASP A 271 -6.41 -12.64 -11.72
CA ASP A 271 -6.12 -11.71 -10.63
C ASP A 271 -7.06 -10.50 -10.68
N PRO A 272 -7.84 -10.23 -9.62
CA PRO A 272 -8.77 -9.10 -9.57
C PRO A 272 -8.09 -7.74 -9.68
N ARG A 273 -6.79 -7.67 -9.43
CA ARG A 273 -5.97 -6.44 -9.45
C ARG A 273 -5.05 -6.33 -10.66
N THR A 274 -5.16 -7.23 -11.63
CA THR A 274 -4.42 -7.07 -12.88
C THR A 274 -4.75 -5.74 -13.56
N PRO A 275 -3.75 -4.96 -14.01
CA PRO A 275 -4.00 -3.68 -14.70
C PRO A 275 -4.56 -3.87 -16.10
N LEU A 276 -4.28 -5.00 -16.75
CA LEU A 276 -4.80 -5.34 -18.05
C LEU A 276 -5.00 -6.86 -18.22
N LEU A 277 -5.83 -7.24 -19.21
CA LEU A 277 -6.04 -8.62 -19.60
C LEU A 277 -6.13 -8.71 -21.14
N LEU A 278 -5.29 -9.54 -21.73
CA LEU A 278 -5.41 -9.94 -23.12
C LEU A 278 -6.25 -11.23 -23.19
N ASP A 279 -7.40 -11.15 -23.83
CA ASP A 279 -8.34 -12.27 -23.98
C ASP A 279 -8.44 -12.66 -25.45
N GLU A 280 -8.26 -13.94 -25.75
CA GLU A 280 -8.42 -14.50 -27.06
C GLU A 280 -9.84 -15.10 -27.20
N LEU A 281 -10.69 -14.43 -27.96
CA LEU A 281 -11.99 -15.02 -28.29
C LEU A 281 -11.78 -16.31 -29.10
N ALA A 282 -12.22 -17.42 -28.53
CA ALA A 282 -12.38 -18.67 -29.29
C ALA A 282 -13.49 -18.47 -30.37
N THR A 283 -13.09 -18.05 -31.54
CA THR A 283 -14.01 -17.93 -32.68
C THR A 283 -14.23 -19.31 -33.31
N LYS A 284 -15.45 -19.55 -33.79
CA LYS A 284 -15.78 -20.78 -34.54
C LYS A 284 -14.77 -20.95 -35.67
N ALA A 285 -14.33 -22.19 -35.88
CA ALA A 285 -13.34 -22.56 -36.89
C ALA A 285 -13.56 -21.83 -38.24
N GLY A 286 -12.62 -20.95 -38.60
CA GLY A 286 -12.59 -20.25 -39.88
C GLY A 286 -12.69 -18.73 -39.87
N SER A 287 -12.87 -18.06 -38.71
CA SER A 287 -12.78 -16.59 -38.59
C SER A 287 -11.46 -16.16 -37.97
N GLU A 288 -10.95 -14.99 -38.35
CA GLU A 288 -9.78 -14.38 -37.71
C GLU A 288 -9.98 -14.33 -36.20
N GLN A 289 -8.94 -14.73 -35.44
CA GLN A 289 -8.95 -14.66 -33.98
C GLN A 289 -9.03 -13.19 -33.60
N GLN A 290 -10.18 -12.76 -33.10
CA GLN A 290 -10.33 -11.40 -32.59
C GLN A 290 -9.88 -11.40 -31.15
N ARG A 291 -8.77 -10.69 -30.86
CA ARG A 291 -8.24 -10.50 -29.53
C ARG A 291 -8.84 -9.24 -28.91
N ARG A 292 -9.02 -9.27 -27.59
CA ARG A 292 -9.50 -8.13 -26.82
C ARG A 292 -8.45 -7.76 -25.78
N LEU A 293 -8.11 -6.48 -25.71
CA LEU A 293 -7.32 -5.92 -24.62
C LEU A 293 -8.27 -5.20 -23.66
N PHE A 294 -8.44 -5.73 -22.47
CA PHE A 294 -9.10 -5.06 -21.38
C PHE A 294 -8.08 -4.25 -20.60
N VAL A 295 -8.41 -2.99 -20.28
CA VAL A 295 -7.62 -2.10 -19.45
C VAL A 295 -8.48 -1.69 -18.27
N TYR A 296 -8.01 -1.95 -17.06
CA TYR A 296 -8.79 -1.79 -15.83
C TYR A 296 -8.39 -0.50 -15.10
N GLN A 297 -9.26 0.53 -15.19
CA GLN A 297 -8.97 1.87 -14.70
C GLN A 297 -8.54 1.88 -13.24
N ARG A 298 -9.34 1.30 -12.33
CA ARG A 298 -9.06 1.31 -10.89
C ARG A 298 -7.78 0.57 -10.51
N ASN A 299 -7.45 -0.49 -11.26
CA ASN A 299 -6.23 -1.25 -11.02
C ASN A 299 -4.99 -0.47 -11.48
N ILE A 300 -5.08 0.27 -12.58
CA ILE A 300 -4.02 1.19 -13.00
C ILE A 300 -3.88 2.35 -12.02
N GLU A 301 -5.00 2.97 -11.60
CA GLU A 301 -4.98 4.06 -10.61
C GLU A 301 -4.29 3.66 -9.30
N ARG A 302 -4.41 2.41 -8.89
CA ARG A 302 -3.73 1.83 -7.71
C ARG A 302 -2.21 1.81 -7.85
N LEU A 303 -1.67 1.77 -9.05
CA LEU A 303 -0.24 1.73 -9.34
C LEU A 303 0.37 3.12 -9.58
N ILE A 304 -0.45 4.17 -9.65
CA ILE A 304 0.00 5.54 -9.91
C ILE A 304 0.59 6.14 -8.63
N ARG A 305 1.88 6.48 -8.69
CA ARG A 305 2.60 7.14 -7.59
C ARG A 305 2.46 8.66 -7.61
N HIS A 306 2.40 9.25 -8.82
CA HIS A 306 2.36 10.70 -9.03
C HIS A 306 1.12 11.11 -9.81
N PRO A 307 0.01 11.48 -9.12
CA PRO A 307 -1.26 11.81 -9.78
C PRO A 307 -1.19 12.93 -10.82
N LEU A 308 -0.22 13.84 -10.69
CA LEU A 308 -0.03 14.94 -11.64
C LEU A 308 0.51 14.45 -12.99
N GLU A 309 1.19 13.31 -13.04
CA GLU A 309 1.83 12.70 -14.20
C GLU A 309 1.06 11.47 -14.70
N ILE A 310 -0.26 11.50 -14.55
CA ILE A 310 -1.13 10.33 -14.84
C ILE A 310 -0.94 9.79 -16.26
N GLN A 311 -0.65 10.63 -17.26
CA GLN A 311 -0.47 10.19 -18.65
C GLN A 311 0.79 9.34 -18.81
N GLU A 312 1.90 9.83 -18.25
CA GLU A 312 3.20 9.15 -18.27
C GLU A 312 3.14 7.84 -17.47
N ASN A 313 2.56 7.89 -16.26
CA ASN A 313 2.39 6.69 -15.44
C ASN A 313 1.53 5.61 -16.15
N VAL A 314 0.43 5.99 -16.78
CA VAL A 314 -0.41 5.04 -17.54
C VAL A 314 0.35 4.44 -18.71
N GLN A 315 1.15 5.24 -19.43
CA GLN A 315 1.99 4.77 -20.54
C GLN A 315 3.03 3.76 -20.07
N GLU A 316 3.76 4.07 -19.00
CA GLU A 316 4.77 3.19 -18.43
C GLU A 316 4.16 1.86 -17.93
N ILE A 317 3.02 1.93 -17.24
CA ILE A 317 2.33 0.74 -16.76
C ILE A 317 1.88 -0.14 -17.94
N LEU A 318 1.23 0.44 -18.94
CA LEU A 318 0.76 -0.32 -20.11
C LEU A 318 1.92 -0.95 -20.88
N GLN A 319 3.00 -0.20 -21.11
CA GLN A 319 4.17 -0.73 -21.79
C GLN A 319 4.78 -1.90 -21.02
N ARG A 320 5.06 -1.71 -19.73
CA ARG A 320 5.65 -2.74 -18.86
C ARG A 320 4.80 -4.02 -18.84
N GLU A 321 3.51 -3.90 -18.64
CA GLU A 321 2.60 -5.05 -18.54
C GLU A 321 2.47 -5.78 -19.87
N LEU A 322 2.44 -5.06 -20.99
CA LEU A 322 2.41 -5.67 -22.32
C LEU A 322 3.74 -6.34 -22.65
N GLU A 323 4.87 -5.73 -22.33
CA GLU A 323 6.20 -6.35 -22.48
C GLU A 323 6.28 -7.66 -21.66
N ALA A 324 5.85 -7.60 -20.39
CA ALA A 324 5.81 -8.78 -19.53
C ALA A 324 4.90 -9.89 -20.11
N HIS A 325 3.76 -9.52 -20.67
CA HIS A 325 2.84 -10.48 -21.28
C HIS A 325 3.45 -11.15 -22.52
N PHE A 326 4.09 -10.39 -23.40
CA PHE A 326 4.61 -10.89 -24.67
C PHE A 326 6.01 -11.53 -24.57
N THR A 327 6.75 -11.31 -23.50
CA THR A 327 8.06 -11.96 -23.26
C THR A 327 7.96 -13.29 -22.55
N ARG A 328 6.82 -13.60 -21.91
CA ARG A 328 6.60 -14.92 -21.31
C ARG A 328 6.47 -15.98 -22.41
N PRO A 329 7.19 -17.12 -22.28
CA PRO A 329 6.98 -18.26 -23.19
C PRO A 329 5.51 -18.66 -23.12
N SER A 330 4.88 -18.92 -24.29
CA SER A 330 3.53 -19.43 -24.40
C SER A 330 3.45 -20.81 -23.74
N GLU A 331 3.21 -20.85 -22.44
CA GLU A 331 2.71 -22.05 -21.78
C GLU A 331 1.19 -22.07 -21.91
N ALA A 332 0.68 -23.26 -22.27
CA ALA A 332 -0.74 -23.53 -22.53
C ALA A 332 -1.65 -23.07 -21.38
N PRO A 333 -2.97 -22.84 -21.62
CA PRO A 333 -3.89 -22.19 -20.69
C PRO A 333 -4.13 -23.05 -19.46
N ALA A 334 -3.32 -22.85 -18.46
CA ALA A 334 -3.52 -23.29 -17.09
C ALA A 334 -3.11 -22.13 -16.21
N GLY A 335 -4.06 -21.49 -15.56
CA GLY A 335 -3.98 -20.48 -14.53
C GLY A 335 -2.72 -19.60 -14.53
N VAL A 336 -2.85 -18.36 -14.95
CA VAL A 336 -1.75 -17.40 -15.03
C VAL A 336 -1.11 -17.23 -13.65
N LYS A 337 0.08 -17.81 -13.46
CA LYS A 337 0.89 -17.58 -12.26
C LYS A 337 1.50 -16.19 -12.38
N PHE A 338 0.95 -15.22 -11.67
CA PHE A 338 1.57 -13.91 -11.49
C PHE A 338 2.55 -13.97 -10.32
N THR A 339 3.83 -13.80 -10.60
CA THR A 339 4.78 -13.39 -9.58
C THR A 339 4.68 -11.87 -9.46
N SER A 340 4.13 -11.41 -8.34
CA SER A 340 4.20 -10.01 -7.95
C SER A 340 5.68 -9.63 -7.77
N GLN A 341 6.21 -8.81 -8.67
CA GLN A 341 7.39 -8.01 -8.40
C GLN A 341 6.89 -6.63 -7.98
N HIS A 342 6.97 -6.36 -6.70
CA HIS A 342 6.86 -5.02 -6.13
C HIS A 342 8.24 -4.39 -6.04
#